data_c8eebc119a7eaa6ed2aa1981e9a12413
#
_entry.id   c8eebc119a7eaa6ed2aa1981e9a12413
#
_cell.length_a   1.000
_cell.length_b   1.000
_cell.length_c   1.000
_cell.angle_alpha   90.00
_cell.angle_beta   90.00
_cell.angle_gamma   90.00
#
_symmetry.space_group_name_H-M   'P 1'
#
loop_
_entity.id
_entity.type
_entity.pdbx_description
1 polymer ?
#
loop_
_entity_poly.entity_id
_entity_poly.type
_entity_poly.pdbx_seq_one_letter_code
_entity_poly.pdbx_strand_id
1 'polypeptide(L)' 'EEQDVHTIVAGIDADNAISIKLHEHFGFKQVAHFKEVGYKFDKWLDLVFMQLILATPHAPTGE' A
#
# COMPACT_ATOMS: atom_id res chain seq x y z
N GLU A 1 7.27 16.90 12.77
CA GLU A 1 7.48 16.82 12.54
C GLU A 1 7.68 16.36 12.13
N GLU A 2 7.67 16.34 12.10
CA GLU A 2 7.96 15.97 11.56
C GLU A 2 7.88 15.11 11.10
N GLN A 3 7.64 15.17 11.22
CA GLN A 3 7.81 14.19 10.47
C GLN A 3 7.48 12.88 10.94
N ASP A 4 6.52 12.68 11.65
CA ASP A 4 6.08 11.36 12.05
C ASP A 4 5.45 10.69 10.89
N VAL A 5 6.04 9.60 10.43
CA VAL A 5 5.45 8.80 9.38
C VAL A 5 4.49 7.84 10.06
N HIS A 6 3.21 7.98 9.80
CA HIS A 6 2.25 7.03 10.35
C HIS A 6 1.48 6.28 9.27
N THR A 7 1.81 6.49 8.02
CA THR A 7 1.15 5.80 6.92
C THR A 7 2.20 5.38 5.90
N ILE A 8 2.15 4.13 5.49
CA ILE A 8 3.02 3.59 4.46
C ILE A 8 2.15 3.10 3.32
N VAL A 9 2.48 3.50 2.11
CA VAL A 9 1.74 3.06 0.93
C VAL A 9 2.69 2.29 0.02
N ALA A 10 2.26 1.12 -0.43
CA ALA A 10 3.03 0.28 -1.33
C ALA A 10 2.24 0.04 -2.61
N GLY A 11 2.89 0.24 -3.75
CA GLY A 11 2.29 -0.09 -5.03
C GLY A 11 2.79 -1.46 -5.49
N ILE A 12 1.89 -2.36 -5.81
CA ILE A 12 2.21 -3.75 -6.10
C ILE A 12 1.51 -4.17 -7.37
N ASP A 13 2.23 -4.88 -8.24
CA ASP A 13 1.64 -5.50 -9.43
C ASP A 13 0.48 -6.39 -8.97
N ALA A 14 -0.69 -6.19 -9.57
CA ALA A 14 -1.88 -6.95 -9.19
C ALA A 14 -1.71 -8.45 -9.41
N ASP A 15 -0.83 -8.85 -10.32
CA ASP A 15 -0.56 -10.26 -10.56
C ASP A 15 0.41 -10.87 -9.57
N ASN A 16 0.98 -10.06 -8.70
CA ASN A 16 1.94 -10.56 -7.72
C ASN A 16 1.22 -10.93 -6.42
N ALA A 17 0.49 -12.04 -6.47
CA ALA A 17 -0.32 -12.48 -5.34
C ALA A 17 0.53 -12.74 -4.10
N ILE A 18 1.75 -13.21 -4.29
CA ILE A 18 2.62 -13.52 -3.15
C ILE A 18 2.97 -12.24 -2.39
N SER A 19 3.32 -11.19 -3.12
CA SER A 19 3.66 -9.92 -2.50
C SER A 19 2.45 -9.31 -1.82
N ILE A 20 1.28 -9.40 -2.45
CA ILE A 20 0.05 -8.87 -1.87
C ILE A 20 -0.24 -9.58 -0.55
N LYS A 21 -0.16 -10.91 -0.54
CA LYS A 21 -0.41 -11.66 0.68
C LYS A 21 0.61 -11.36 1.76
N LEU A 22 1.86 -11.17 1.37
CA LEU A 22 2.90 -10.81 2.31
C LEU A 22 2.59 -9.48 2.98
N HIS A 23 2.17 -8.50 2.20
CA HIS A 23 1.80 -7.20 2.76
C HIS A 23 0.59 -7.31 3.67
N GLU A 24 -0.41 -8.11 3.28
CA GLU A 24 -1.57 -8.33 4.13
C GLU A 24 -1.16 -8.96 5.46
N HIS A 25 -0.19 -9.85 5.40
CA HIS A 25 0.31 -10.50 6.60
C HIS A 25 0.91 -9.48 7.59
N PHE A 26 1.49 -8.42 7.07
CA PHE A 26 2.06 -7.37 7.90
C PHE A 26 1.06 -6.27 8.26
N GLY A 27 -0.19 -6.47 7.93
CA GLY A 27 -1.22 -5.53 8.33
C GLY A 27 -1.62 -4.51 7.28
N PHE A 28 -1.03 -4.58 6.10
CA PHE A 28 -1.43 -3.70 5.01
C PHE A 28 -2.81 -4.06 4.52
N LYS A 29 -3.55 -3.07 4.08
CA LYS A 29 -4.87 -3.28 3.49
C LYS A 29 -4.90 -2.69 2.09
N GLN A 30 -5.56 -3.37 1.18
CA GLN A 30 -5.70 -2.86 -0.17
C GLN A 30 -6.68 -1.70 -0.16
N VAL A 31 -6.24 -0.56 -0.66
CA VAL A 31 -7.05 0.66 -0.65
C VAL A 31 -7.37 1.13 -2.05
N ALA A 32 -6.68 0.63 -3.07
CA ALA A 32 -6.94 1.05 -4.44
C ALA A 32 -6.49 -0.02 -5.41
N HIS A 33 -7.13 -0.06 -6.57
CA HIS A 33 -6.76 -0.95 -7.65
C HIS A 33 -6.91 -0.13 -8.94
N PHE A 34 -5.79 0.12 -9.60
CA PHE A 34 -5.79 0.87 -10.84
C PHE A 34 -5.51 -0.07 -11.99
N LYS A 35 -6.36 -0.03 -12.98
CA LYS A 35 -6.21 -0.90 -14.14
C LYS A 35 -5.34 -0.25 -15.18
N GLU A 36 -4.46 -1.04 -15.78
CA GLU A 36 -3.67 -0.65 -16.94
C GLU A 36 -2.88 0.64 -16.73
N VAL A 37 -2.28 0.78 -15.56
CA VAL A 37 -1.50 1.97 -15.24
C VAL A 37 0.00 1.75 -15.43
N GLY A 38 0.43 0.50 -15.62
CA GLY A 38 1.82 0.18 -15.89
C GLY A 38 1.94 -0.62 -17.17
N TYR A 39 3.08 -0.49 -17.84
CA TYR A 39 3.32 -1.27 -19.05
C TYR A 39 4.68 -1.93 -18.94
N LYS A 40 4.71 -3.25 -19.06
CA LYS A 40 5.94 -4.00 -18.85
C LYS A 40 5.82 -5.34 -19.56
N PHE A 41 6.92 -5.78 -20.15
CA PHE A 41 6.93 -7.06 -20.86
C PHE A 41 5.82 -7.17 -21.90
N ASP A 42 5.62 -6.09 -22.65
CA ASP A 42 4.64 -6.02 -23.74
C ASP A 42 3.21 -6.24 -23.26
N LYS A 43 2.92 -5.91 -22.01
CA LYS A 43 1.53 -5.99 -21.56
C LYS A 43 1.23 -4.89 -20.54
N TRP A 44 -0.02 -4.54 -20.48
CA TRP A 44 -0.50 -3.59 -19.48
C TRP A 44 -0.67 -4.30 -18.16
N LEU A 45 -0.32 -3.59 -17.11
CA LEU A 45 -0.39 -4.13 -15.76
C LEU A 45 -1.31 -3.30 -14.91
N ASP A 46 -2.05 -4.00 -14.07
CA ASP A 46 -2.81 -3.34 -13.02
C ASP A 46 -1.92 -3.18 -11.80
N LEU A 47 -2.15 -2.13 -11.04
CA LEU A 47 -1.47 -1.93 -9.77
C LEU A 47 -2.48 -1.87 -8.65
N VAL A 48 -2.17 -2.56 -7.56
CA VAL A 48 -2.93 -2.37 -6.34
C VAL A 48 -2.07 -1.56 -5.39
N PHE A 49 -2.72 -0.70 -4.63
CA PHE A 49 -2.04 0.07 -3.60
C PHE A 49 -2.50 -0.43 -2.25
N MET A 50 -1.52 -0.71 -1.41
CA MET A 50 -1.80 -1.22 -0.08
C MET A 50 -1.28 -0.21 0.93
N GLN A 51 -1.99 -0.07 2.00
CA GLN A 51 -1.70 0.95 2.99
C GLN A 51 -1.59 0.33 4.37
N LEU A 52 -0.60 0.76 5.10
CA LEU A 52 -0.44 0.39 6.49
C LEU A 52 -0.46 1.67 7.31
N ILE A 53 -1.38 1.73 8.24
CA ILE A 53 -1.45 2.87 9.16
C ILE A 53 -0.80 2.43 10.45
N LEU A 54 0.24 3.13 10.83
CA LEU A 54 0.98 2.80 12.03
C LEU A 54 0.29 3.42 13.24
N ALA A 55 0.22 2.65 14.29
CA ALA A 55 -0.30 3.18 15.54
C ALA A 55 0.76 4.09 16.13
N THR A 56 0.46 5.37 16.23
CA THR A 56 1.39 6.30 16.85
C THR A 56 1.03 6.43 18.32
N PRO A 57 2.03 6.61 19.17
CA PRO A 57 1.78 6.59 20.62
C PRO A 57 0.93 7.75 21.10
N HIS A 58 0.90 8.85 20.41
CA HIS A 58 0.11 9.98 20.87
C HIS A 58 -1.00 10.22 19.88
N ALA A 59 -2.15 10.43 20.42
CA ALA A 59 -3.24 10.88 19.59
C ALA A 59 -2.99 12.33 19.30
N PRO A 60 -3.12 12.73 18.20
CA PRO A 60 -3.02 14.15 17.93
C PRO A 60 -4.16 14.84 18.63
N THR A 61 -4.32 14.91 19.27
CA THR A 61 -5.17 15.25 19.69
C THR A 61 -5.78 15.80 19.62
N GLY A 62 -5.80 15.36 19.49
CA GLY A 62 -6.21 15.75 19.45
C GLY A 62 -6.55 15.90 19.32
N GLU A 63 -6.45 15.58 19.32
CA GLU A 63 -6.58 15.80 19.22
C GLU A 63 -6.91 15.94 19.14
#